data_6a74b68056fca59f299ca1ba153a447f
#
_entry.id   6a74b68056fca59f299ca1ba153a447f
#
_cell.length_a   1.000
_cell.length_b   1.000
_cell.length_c   1.000
_cell.angle_alpha   90.00
_cell.angle_beta   90.00
_cell.angle_gamma   90.00
#
_symmetry.space_group_name_H-M   'P 1'
#
loop_
_entity.id
_entity.type
_entity.pdbx_description
1 polymer ?
#
loop_
_entity_poly.entity_id
_entity_poly.type
_entity_poly.pdbx_seq_one_letter_code
_entity_poly.pdbx_strand_id
1 'polypeptide(L)'
;MKNFLDSVVAHPAGAFALLTVAAFLEAFGDSLFQSGIYRSAGGARGLFFVSGAVVLALYGFTVNIPHWDFGKLLGVYVVLFFLVAQILAKVRFNQSPTIPIYVGGSLITTGGIIIAFWRA
;
A
#
# COMPACT_ATOMS: atom_id res chain seq x y z
N MET A 1 -10.22 -15.17 -15.63
CA MET A 1 -9.62 -14.21 -14.68
C MET A 1 -9.58 -12.79 -15.22
N LYS A 2 -9.11 -12.59 -16.46
CA LYS A 2 -9.05 -11.25 -17.06
C LYS A 2 -10.41 -10.54 -17.07
N ASN A 3 -11.48 -11.25 -17.48
CA ASN A 3 -12.82 -10.68 -17.52
C ASN A 3 -13.33 -10.31 -16.13
N PHE A 4 -13.00 -11.10 -15.11
CA PHE A 4 -13.36 -10.80 -13.72
C PHE A 4 -12.66 -9.53 -13.25
N LEU A 5 -11.34 -9.42 -13.48
CA LEU A 5 -10.57 -8.25 -13.08
C LEU A 5 -11.04 -6.99 -13.82
N ASP A 6 -11.32 -7.10 -15.13
CA ASP A 6 -11.86 -5.97 -15.88
C ASP A 6 -13.20 -5.52 -15.34
N SER A 7 -14.05 -6.45 -14.92
CA SER A 7 -15.34 -6.14 -14.32
C SER A 7 -15.16 -5.40 -12.98
N VAL A 8 -14.22 -5.84 -12.15
CA VAL A 8 -13.96 -5.20 -10.86
C VAL A 8 -13.46 -3.77 -11.03
N VAL A 9 -12.50 -3.54 -11.95
CA VAL A 9 -11.91 -2.22 -12.14
C VAL A 9 -12.77 -1.28 -12.98
N ALA A 10 -13.85 -1.78 -13.60
CA ALA A 10 -14.78 -0.93 -14.35
C ALA A 10 -15.47 0.09 -13.44
N HIS A 11 -15.63 -0.24 -12.15
CA HIS A 11 -16.16 0.68 -11.16
C HIS A 11 -15.03 1.35 -10.38
N PRO A 12 -15.11 2.68 -10.13
CA PRO A 12 -14.12 3.35 -9.30
C PRO A 12 -13.97 2.67 -7.92
N ALA A 13 -15.07 2.23 -7.32
CA ALA A 13 -15.02 1.53 -6.03
C ALA A 13 -14.19 0.25 -6.10
N GLY A 14 -14.28 -0.50 -7.21
CA GLY A 14 -13.49 -1.70 -7.41
C GLY A 14 -11.99 -1.40 -7.54
N ALA A 15 -11.64 -0.34 -8.29
CA ALA A 15 -10.26 0.08 -8.43
C ALA A 15 -9.69 0.53 -7.08
N PHE A 16 -10.42 1.35 -6.33
CA PHE A 16 -9.97 1.78 -5.00
C PHE A 16 -9.83 0.60 -4.04
N ALA A 17 -10.73 -0.39 -4.11
CA ALA A 17 -10.63 -1.60 -3.28
C ALA A 17 -9.36 -2.38 -3.61
N LEU A 18 -9.03 -2.56 -4.89
CA LEU A 18 -7.80 -3.23 -5.30
C LEU A 18 -6.56 -2.48 -4.84
N LEU A 19 -6.56 -1.15 -4.96
CA LEU A 19 -5.44 -0.33 -4.50
C LEU A 19 -5.29 -0.41 -2.98
N THR A 20 -6.38 -0.50 -2.24
CA THR A 20 -6.33 -0.67 -0.79
C THR A 20 -5.75 -2.04 -0.42
N VAL A 21 -6.16 -3.10 -1.10
CA VAL A 21 -5.56 -4.43 -0.92
C VAL A 21 -4.07 -4.40 -1.22
N ALA A 22 -3.67 -3.75 -2.32
CA ALA A 22 -2.26 -3.59 -2.67
C ALA A 22 -1.51 -2.84 -1.56
N ALA A 23 -2.11 -1.81 -0.98
CA ALA A 23 -1.51 -1.04 0.10
C ALA A 23 -1.23 -1.91 1.33
N PHE A 24 -2.17 -2.79 1.70
CA PHE A 24 -1.94 -3.74 2.79
C PHE A 24 -0.82 -4.73 2.46
N LEU A 25 -0.79 -5.23 1.23
CA LEU A 25 0.28 -6.14 0.81
C LEU A 25 1.64 -5.47 0.88
N GLU A 26 1.78 -4.26 0.35
CA GLU A 26 3.06 -3.56 0.38
C GLU A 26 3.49 -3.23 1.80
N ALA A 27 2.60 -2.63 2.59
CA ALA A 27 2.94 -2.24 3.95
C ALA A 27 3.27 -3.47 4.81
N PHE A 28 2.52 -4.56 4.65
CA PHE A 28 2.80 -5.79 5.38
C PHE A 28 4.12 -6.41 4.94
N GLY A 29 4.38 -6.48 3.63
CA GLY A 29 5.65 -6.99 3.10
C GLY A 29 6.85 -6.17 3.60
N ASP A 30 6.73 -4.84 3.57
CA ASP A 30 7.76 -3.95 4.12
C ASP A 30 7.98 -4.21 5.61
N SER A 31 6.91 -4.42 6.37
CA SER A 31 7.02 -4.69 7.80
C SER A 31 7.71 -6.02 8.09
N LEU A 32 7.55 -7.01 7.20
CA LEU A 32 8.27 -8.28 7.33
C LEU A 32 9.77 -8.09 7.11
N PHE A 33 10.17 -7.28 6.14
CA PHE A 33 11.58 -6.92 5.95
C PHE A 33 12.14 -6.19 7.18
N GLN A 34 11.42 -5.24 7.71
CA GLN A 34 11.88 -4.54 8.91
C GLN A 34 12.03 -5.49 10.10
N SER A 35 11.09 -6.42 10.27
CA SER A 35 11.20 -7.45 11.32
C SER A 35 12.42 -8.35 11.09
N GLY A 36 12.72 -8.70 9.84
CA GLY A 36 13.89 -9.50 9.50
C GLY A 36 15.19 -8.78 9.83
N ILE A 37 15.25 -7.46 9.59
CA ILE A 37 16.46 -6.66 9.81
C ILE A 37 16.69 -6.40 11.29
N TYR A 38 15.65 -5.97 12.03
CA TYR A 38 15.82 -5.39 13.35
C TYR A 38 15.26 -6.22 14.51
N ARG A 39 14.41 -7.22 14.23
CA ARG A 39 13.67 -7.92 15.29
C ARG A 39 13.83 -9.43 15.26
N SER A 40 14.81 -9.95 14.50
CA SER A 40 15.02 -11.38 14.33
C SER A 40 16.47 -11.70 14.08
N ALA A 41 16.81 -12.99 14.18
CA ALA A 41 18.15 -13.50 13.91
C ALA A 41 18.05 -14.94 13.41
N GLY A 42 19.13 -15.44 12.81
CA GLY A 42 19.24 -16.84 12.37
C GLY A 42 18.23 -17.20 11.28
N GLY A 43 17.64 -18.37 11.40
CA GLY A 43 16.67 -18.87 10.43
C GLY A 43 15.40 -18.05 10.34
N ALA A 44 14.97 -17.47 11.46
CA ALA A 44 13.78 -16.59 11.47
C ALA A 44 13.98 -15.37 10.57
N ARG A 45 15.17 -14.82 10.53
CA ARG A 45 15.50 -13.69 9.66
C ARG A 45 15.29 -14.04 8.19
N GLY A 46 15.78 -15.19 7.76
CA GLY A 46 15.59 -15.66 6.39
C GLY A 46 14.11 -15.84 6.05
N LEU A 47 13.34 -16.39 6.98
CA LEU A 47 11.90 -16.59 6.80
C LEU A 47 11.17 -15.26 6.63
N PHE A 48 11.53 -14.24 7.42
CA PHE A 48 10.94 -12.90 7.25
C PHE A 48 11.26 -12.33 5.87
N PHE A 49 12.49 -12.45 5.39
CA PHE A 49 12.86 -11.94 4.07
C PHE A 49 12.15 -12.66 2.93
N VAL A 50 12.06 -13.98 2.97
CA VAL A 50 11.37 -14.75 1.94
C VAL A 50 9.87 -14.42 1.94
N SER A 51 9.24 -14.41 3.10
CA SER A 51 7.82 -14.08 3.22
C SER A 51 7.54 -12.66 2.75
N GLY A 52 8.39 -11.71 3.15
CA GLY A 52 8.27 -10.32 2.71
C GLY A 52 8.39 -10.19 1.20
N ALA A 53 9.34 -10.90 0.58
CA ALA A 53 9.53 -10.86 -0.87
C ALA A 53 8.31 -11.40 -1.60
N VAL A 54 7.71 -12.50 -1.13
CA VAL A 54 6.51 -13.08 -1.73
C VAL A 54 5.35 -12.10 -1.64
N VAL A 55 5.14 -11.49 -0.47
CA VAL A 55 4.05 -10.54 -0.27
C VAL A 55 4.25 -9.29 -1.15
N LEU A 56 5.47 -8.78 -1.27
CA LEU A 56 5.76 -7.63 -2.14
C LEU A 56 5.57 -7.96 -3.62
N ALA A 57 5.85 -9.19 -4.04
CA ALA A 57 5.56 -9.63 -5.41
C ALA A 57 4.05 -9.61 -5.69
N LEU A 58 3.24 -10.08 -4.74
CA LEU A 58 1.79 -10.02 -4.85
C LEU A 58 1.29 -8.57 -4.92
N TYR A 59 1.87 -7.69 -4.12
CA TYR A 59 1.59 -6.26 -4.21
C TYR A 59 1.83 -5.73 -5.62
N GLY A 60 2.98 -6.05 -6.22
CA GLY A 60 3.33 -5.55 -7.54
C GLY A 60 2.33 -5.93 -8.62
N PHE A 61 1.79 -7.15 -8.56
CA PHE A 61 0.72 -7.56 -9.46
C PHE A 61 -0.57 -6.80 -9.16
N THR A 62 -0.97 -6.73 -7.90
CA THR A 62 -2.26 -6.17 -7.51
C THR A 62 -2.36 -4.67 -7.82
N VAL A 63 -1.32 -3.91 -7.51
CA VAL A 63 -1.34 -2.45 -7.70
C VAL A 63 -1.43 -2.07 -9.18
N ASN A 64 -1.03 -2.95 -10.08
CA ASN A 64 -1.02 -2.68 -11.51
C ASN A 64 -2.25 -3.21 -12.25
N ILE A 65 -3.23 -3.77 -11.53
CA ILE A 65 -4.46 -4.27 -12.15
C ILE A 65 -5.30 -3.13 -12.75
N PRO A 66 -5.55 -1.99 -12.07
CA PRO A 66 -6.32 -0.90 -12.67
C PRO A 66 -5.61 -0.34 -13.91
N HIS A 67 -6.38 -0.07 -14.98
CA HIS A 67 -5.86 0.46 -16.25
C HIS A 67 -5.79 1.99 -16.23
N TRP A 68 -5.18 2.55 -15.21
CA TRP A 68 -5.01 3.99 -15.07
C TRP A 68 -3.63 4.41 -15.59
N ASP A 69 -3.51 5.67 -16.00
CA ASP A 69 -2.18 6.22 -16.29
C ASP A 69 -1.28 6.02 -15.08
N PHE A 70 -0.03 5.65 -15.33
CA PHE A 70 0.88 5.22 -14.27
C PHE A 70 1.09 6.28 -13.20
N GLY A 71 1.26 7.55 -13.61
CA GLY A 71 1.44 8.65 -12.66
C GLY A 71 0.21 8.88 -11.79
N LYS A 72 -0.98 8.83 -12.41
CA LYS A 72 -2.24 8.95 -11.65
C LYS A 72 -2.41 7.79 -10.70
N LEU A 73 -2.15 6.57 -11.18
CA LEU A 73 -2.28 5.36 -10.38
C LEU A 73 -1.45 5.46 -9.09
N LEU A 74 -0.17 5.76 -9.23
CA LEU A 74 0.73 5.82 -8.08
C LEU A 74 0.48 7.04 -7.20
N GLY A 75 0.06 8.17 -7.80
CA GLY A 75 -0.28 9.37 -7.02
C GLY A 75 -1.47 9.14 -6.09
N VAL A 76 -2.52 8.47 -6.58
CA VAL A 76 -3.66 8.09 -5.75
C VAL A 76 -3.26 6.99 -4.76
N TYR A 77 -2.47 6.03 -5.22
CA TYR A 77 -2.04 4.91 -4.38
C TYR A 77 -1.26 5.37 -3.15
N VAL A 78 -0.44 6.41 -3.27
CA VAL A 78 0.36 6.93 -2.14
C VAL A 78 -0.51 7.27 -0.94
N VAL A 79 -1.70 7.84 -1.16
CA VAL A 79 -2.63 8.16 -0.07
C VAL A 79 -3.07 6.90 0.66
N LEU A 80 -3.51 5.90 -0.12
CA LEU A 80 -3.98 4.64 0.45
C LEU A 80 -2.87 3.91 1.19
N PHE A 81 -1.69 3.88 0.58
CA PHE A 81 -0.51 3.27 1.21
C PHE A 81 -0.15 3.98 2.52
N PHE A 82 -0.15 5.30 2.52
CA PHE A 82 0.17 6.08 3.74
C PHE A 82 -0.78 5.73 4.87
N LEU A 83 -2.10 5.71 4.60
CA LEU A 83 -3.10 5.41 5.62
C LEU A 83 -2.93 3.98 6.16
N VAL A 84 -2.75 3.02 5.28
CA VAL A 84 -2.53 1.63 5.67
C VAL A 84 -1.24 1.46 6.47
N ALA A 85 -0.18 2.17 6.06
CA ALA A 85 1.10 2.12 6.76
C ALA A 85 0.96 2.59 8.22
N GLN A 86 0.14 3.62 8.47
CA GLN A 86 -0.11 4.08 9.84
C GLN A 86 -0.86 3.03 10.66
N ILE A 87 -1.83 2.34 10.04
CA ILE A 87 -2.55 1.25 10.71
C ILE A 87 -1.59 0.13 11.09
N LEU A 88 -0.75 -0.31 10.15
CA LEU A 88 0.20 -1.40 10.40
C LEU A 88 1.29 -0.99 11.40
N ALA A 89 1.73 0.26 11.36
CA ALA A 89 2.69 0.76 12.35
C ALA A 89 2.12 0.62 13.76
N LYS A 90 0.84 0.92 13.95
CA LYS A 90 0.20 0.77 15.25
C LYS A 90 0.01 -0.69 15.61
N VAL A 91 -0.49 -1.49 14.68
CA VAL A 91 -0.84 -2.90 14.96
C VAL A 91 0.41 -3.76 15.17
N ARG A 92 1.41 -3.64 14.30
CA ARG A 92 2.59 -4.49 14.36
C ARG A 92 3.69 -3.98 15.28
N PHE A 93 3.84 -2.66 15.38
CA PHE A 93 4.98 -2.06 16.07
C PHE A 93 4.58 -1.14 17.22
N ASN A 94 3.28 -1.02 17.49
CA ASN A 94 2.73 -0.18 18.54
C ASN A 94 3.21 1.28 18.44
N GLN A 95 3.31 1.78 17.21
CA GLN A 95 3.73 3.15 16.94
C GLN A 95 2.50 4.00 16.61
N SER A 96 2.31 5.09 17.36
CA SER A 96 1.21 6.03 17.14
C SER A 96 1.69 7.21 16.29
N PRO A 97 0.82 7.77 15.40
CA PRO A 97 1.20 8.92 14.59
C PRO A 97 1.56 10.12 15.46
N THR A 98 2.59 10.84 15.05
CA THR A 98 3.02 12.09 15.68
C THR A 98 2.42 13.29 14.94
N ILE A 99 2.58 14.49 15.49
CA ILE A 99 2.07 15.71 14.85
C ILE A 99 2.62 15.89 13.43
N PRO A 100 3.94 15.73 13.18
CA PRO A 100 4.44 15.80 11.79
C PRO A 100 3.76 14.82 10.84
N ILE A 101 3.40 13.62 11.29
CA ILE A 101 2.71 12.63 10.47
C ILE A 101 1.28 13.11 10.16
N TYR A 102 0.58 13.70 11.12
CA TYR A 102 -0.75 14.28 10.87
C TYR A 102 -0.68 15.42 9.88
N VAL A 103 0.27 16.33 10.03
CA VAL A 103 0.42 17.49 9.12
C VAL A 103 0.81 17.02 7.72
N GLY A 104 1.88 16.25 7.61
CA GLY A 104 2.33 15.73 6.31
C GLY A 104 1.31 14.81 5.66
N GLY A 105 0.65 13.97 6.45
CA GLY A 105 -0.40 13.09 5.97
C GLY A 105 -1.60 13.84 5.42
N SER A 106 -1.96 14.98 6.03
CA SER A 106 -3.02 15.84 5.49
C SER A 106 -2.65 16.38 4.13
N LEU A 107 -1.40 16.78 3.91
CA LEU A 107 -0.92 17.25 2.61
C LEU A 107 -0.91 16.12 1.58
N ILE A 108 -0.47 14.93 1.96
CA ILE A 108 -0.48 13.76 1.08
C ILE A 108 -1.91 13.44 0.66
N THR A 109 -2.85 13.41 1.60
CA THR A 109 -4.25 13.10 1.33
C THR A 109 -4.88 14.15 0.42
N THR A 110 -4.65 15.43 0.68
CA THR A 110 -5.13 16.53 -0.16
C THR A 110 -4.59 16.41 -1.58
N GLY A 111 -3.29 16.16 -1.72
CA GLY A 111 -2.68 15.98 -3.05
C GLY A 111 -3.27 14.80 -3.80
N GLY A 112 -3.49 13.68 -3.12
CA GLY A 112 -4.09 12.48 -3.73
C GLY A 112 -5.53 12.71 -4.17
N ILE A 113 -6.32 13.45 -3.38
CA ILE A 113 -7.70 13.80 -3.75
C ILE A 113 -7.69 14.67 -5.02
N ILE A 114 -6.78 15.63 -5.11
CA ILE A 114 -6.64 16.47 -6.30
C ILE A 114 -6.33 15.59 -7.54
N ILE A 115 -5.38 14.68 -7.43
CA ILE A 115 -5.01 13.80 -8.53
C ILE A 115 -6.18 12.91 -8.95
N ALA A 116 -6.95 12.40 -7.98
CA ALA A 116 -8.04 11.45 -8.25
C ALA A 116 -9.23 12.12 -8.94
N PHE A 117 -9.58 13.34 -8.54
CA PHE A 117 -10.87 13.93 -8.90
C PHE A 117 -10.79 15.20 -9.76
N TRP A 118 -9.63 15.80 -9.93
CA TRP A 118 -9.50 16.97 -10.77
C TRP A 118 -9.51 16.55 -12.24
N ARG A 119 -10.51 17.01 -12.95
CA ARG A 119 -10.62 16.79 -14.40
C ARG A 119 -10.13 18.04 -15.13
N ALA A 120 -8.90 17.97 -15.59
CA ALA A 120 -8.31 19.10 -16.34
C ALA A 120 -8.20 18.75 -17.82
#